data_3af3a38706ac06028bec8df4dcac0458
#
_entry.id   3af3a38706ac06028bec8df4dcac0458
#
_cell.length_a   1.000
_cell.length_b   1.000
_cell.length_c   1.000
_cell.angle_alpha   90.00
_cell.angle_beta   90.00
_cell.angle_gamma   90.00
#
_symmetry.space_group_name_H-M   'P 1'
#
loop_
_entity.id
_entity.type
_entity.pdbx_description
1 polymer ?
#
loop_
_entity_poly.entity_id
_entity_poly.type
_entity_poly.pdbx_seq_one_letter_code
_entity_poly.pdbx_strand_id
1 'polypeptide(L)'
;ISHRRFATSCLEVRIIMRRIVNERNTKRKKAAIILKKTAAATMCVILAAGMTACGKKTDSAQSESVSENDKYSSDIFAMDTYMSLTAYGAKAEDAVTVAIHEIQRLDAMFSVGNTDSDVTTANMQGSATVSDETAYLVEQSLEISRKTDGAFDITIYPVMELWGFTTKNYKVPQADELQETLKRVSYENVSLKDHELVLKNNAQIDFGGIAKGYTSSRVMQIFKEYGIEHGMVNLGGNVQTLGTKTDGTAWRVAIQSPQGGNQYLGILETSDQAVITSGGYERYFEENGVTYHHIIDPKTGYPSDSD
;
A
#
# COMPACT_ATOMS: atom_id res chain seq x y z
N ILE A 1 23.76 -34.68 12.69
CA ILE A 1 24.80 -33.60 12.74
C ILE A 1 24.36 -32.36 11.98
N SER A 2 23.30 -32.44 11.16
CA SER A 2 22.83 -31.32 10.27
C SER A 2 21.95 -30.27 10.98
N HIS A 3 21.20 -30.61 12.01
CA HIS A 3 20.25 -29.70 12.68
C HIS A 3 20.83 -28.62 13.59
N ARG A 4 22.10 -28.79 14.07
CA ARG A 4 22.71 -27.77 14.94
C ARG A 4 23.35 -26.58 14.23
N ARG A 5 23.71 -26.70 12.95
CA ARG A 5 24.29 -25.58 12.18
C ARG A 5 23.26 -24.53 11.71
N PHE A 6 22.00 -24.91 11.52
CA PHE A 6 20.94 -23.97 11.11
C PHE A 6 20.46 -23.05 12.23
N ALA A 7 20.45 -23.57 13.48
CA ALA A 7 20.01 -22.77 14.63
C ALA A 7 21.00 -21.65 15.01
N THR A 8 22.31 -21.89 14.81
CA THR A 8 23.34 -20.88 15.12
C THR A 8 23.35 -19.73 14.14
N SER A 9 23.14 -19.99 12.84
CA SER A 9 23.08 -18.96 11.80
C SER A 9 21.90 -18.00 11.99
N CYS A 10 20.73 -18.51 12.38
CA CYS A 10 19.52 -17.68 12.58
C CYS A 10 19.65 -16.76 13.83
N LEU A 11 20.40 -17.19 14.84
CA LEU A 11 20.65 -16.39 16.05
C LEU A 11 21.64 -15.26 15.78
N GLU A 12 22.70 -15.52 15.02
CA GLU A 12 23.68 -14.51 14.62
C GLU A 12 23.06 -13.41 13.75
N VAL A 13 22.23 -13.77 12.78
CA VAL A 13 21.50 -12.80 11.95
C VAL A 13 20.56 -11.92 12.78
N ARG A 14 19.88 -12.48 13.77
CA ARG A 14 19.04 -11.69 14.70
C ARG A 14 19.84 -10.73 15.58
N ILE A 15 21.04 -11.10 15.98
CA ILE A 15 21.92 -10.25 16.80
C ILE A 15 22.47 -9.10 15.95
N ILE A 16 22.87 -9.36 14.71
CA ILE A 16 23.37 -8.34 13.77
C ILE A 16 22.26 -7.36 13.42
N MET A 17 21.05 -7.83 13.10
CA MET A 17 19.89 -6.96 12.80
C MET A 17 19.51 -6.09 13.99
N ARG A 18 19.49 -6.61 15.22
CA ARG A 18 19.27 -5.80 16.43
C ARG A 18 20.33 -4.73 16.64
N ARG A 19 21.58 -5.02 16.29
CA ARG A 19 22.71 -4.06 16.41
C ARG A 19 22.55 -2.90 15.40
N ILE A 20 22.23 -3.21 14.15
CA ILE A 20 22.00 -2.23 13.08
C ILE A 20 20.82 -1.31 13.41
N VAL A 21 19.70 -1.87 13.89
CA VAL A 21 18.51 -1.11 14.30
C VAL A 21 18.82 -0.19 15.49
N ASN A 22 19.57 -0.67 16.46
CA ASN A 22 19.98 0.15 17.63
C ASN A 22 20.95 1.29 17.26
N GLU A 23 21.87 1.07 16.33
CA GLU A 23 22.78 2.11 15.86
C GLU A 23 22.04 3.21 15.06
N ARG A 24 21.08 2.81 14.21
CA ARG A 24 20.22 3.77 13.47
C ARG A 24 19.36 4.60 14.43
N ASN A 25 18.76 3.99 15.44
CA ASN A 25 17.97 4.67 16.46
C ASN A 25 18.81 5.64 17.30
N THR A 26 20.05 5.29 17.59
CA THR A 26 20.98 6.16 18.35
C THR A 26 21.42 7.39 17.52
N LYS A 27 21.66 7.21 16.21
CA LYS A 27 21.96 8.31 15.30
C LYS A 27 20.77 9.26 15.12
N ARG A 28 19.54 8.73 14.99
CA ARG A 28 18.30 9.53 14.92
C ARG A 28 18.06 10.33 16.19
N LYS A 29 18.23 9.72 17.37
CA LYS A 29 18.11 10.44 18.66
C LYS A 29 19.14 11.57 18.81
N LYS A 30 20.39 11.37 18.38
CA LYS A 30 21.42 12.45 18.38
C LYS A 30 21.08 13.59 17.43
N ALA A 31 20.57 13.29 16.23
CA ALA A 31 20.13 14.31 15.27
C ALA A 31 18.95 15.13 15.79
N ALA A 32 17.96 14.47 16.42
CA ALA A 32 16.80 15.14 17.02
C ALA A 32 17.17 16.05 18.22
N ILE A 33 18.19 15.68 19.01
CA ILE A 33 18.70 16.50 20.11
C ILE A 33 19.44 17.73 19.58
N ILE A 34 20.20 17.62 18.49
CA ILE A 34 20.88 18.73 17.85
C ILE A 34 19.86 19.72 17.27
N LEU A 35 18.81 19.21 16.60
CA LEU A 35 17.75 20.04 16.02
C LEU A 35 16.95 20.82 17.10
N LYS A 36 16.67 20.18 18.25
CA LYS A 36 16.00 20.84 19.39
C LYS A 36 16.87 21.93 20.06
N LYS A 37 18.20 21.77 20.08
CA LYS A 37 19.11 22.77 20.65
C LYS A 37 19.27 23.99 19.75
N THR A 38 19.23 23.84 18.42
CA THR A 38 19.27 24.98 17.48
C THR A 38 17.94 25.75 17.47
N ALA A 39 16.79 25.09 17.58
CA ALA A 39 15.49 25.75 17.67
C ALA A 39 15.34 26.59 18.95
N ALA A 40 15.87 26.14 20.08
CA ALA A 40 15.82 26.86 21.34
C ALA A 40 16.70 28.14 21.37
N ALA A 41 17.81 28.16 20.61
CA ALA A 41 18.70 29.32 20.53
C ALA A 41 18.12 30.46 19.66
N THR A 42 17.27 30.16 18.69
CA THR A 42 16.66 31.15 17.79
C THR A 42 15.44 31.83 18.39
N MET A 43 14.79 31.24 19.42
CA MET A 43 13.58 31.78 20.03
C MET A 43 13.81 32.79 21.15
N CYS A 44 15.06 32.97 21.64
CA CYS A 44 15.40 33.91 22.69
C CYS A 44 15.69 35.33 22.22
N VAL A 45 15.72 35.64 20.92
CA VAL A 45 16.12 36.97 20.40
C VAL A 45 14.92 37.85 20.02
N ILE A 46 13.66 37.34 20.05
CA ILE A 46 12.45 38.09 19.56
C ILE A 46 11.59 38.66 20.71
N LEU A 47 11.95 38.46 21.97
CA LEU A 47 11.11 38.85 23.15
C LEU A 47 11.51 40.17 23.85
N ALA A 48 12.18 41.09 23.19
CA ALA A 48 12.59 42.35 23.82
C ALA A 48 12.21 43.61 23.01
N ALA A 49 11.01 43.69 22.44
CA ALA A 49 10.46 45.00 22.02
C ALA A 49 8.94 44.92 21.88
N GLY A 50 8.21 45.57 22.79
CA GLY A 50 6.80 45.88 22.55
C GLY A 50 5.85 45.74 23.77
N MET A 51 6.08 46.54 24.80
CA MET A 51 4.96 46.89 25.73
C MET A 51 4.58 48.34 25.40
N THR A 52 3.37 48.50 24.86
CA THR A 52 2.36 49.52 25.20
C THR A 52 1.23 49.49 24.17
N ALA A 53 0.05 49.14 24.60
CA ALA A 53 -1.20 49.86 24.40
C ALA A 53 -2.40 49.01 24.81
N CYS A 54 -3.18 49.54 25.75
CA CYS A 54 -4.50 49.07 26.17
C CYS A 54 -5.51 49.08 25.04
N GLY A 55 -6.39 48.05 25.01
CA GLY A 55 -7.62 48.06 24.22
C GLY A 55 -8.39 46.75 24.35
N LYS A 56 -9.42 46.72 25.18
CA LYS A 56 -10.39 45.63 25.33
C LYS A 56 -10.91 45.12 24.02
N LYS A 57 -10.85 43.79 23.81
CA LYS A 57 -11.99 42.94 23.45
C LYS A 57 -11.58 41.48 23.65
N THR A 58 -12.28 40.83 24.56
CA THR A 58 -12.32 39.41 24.79
C THR A 58 -13.01 38.77 23.59
N ASP A 59 -12.19 38.14 22.73
CA ASP A 59 -12.65 36.99 21.97
C ASP A 59 -11.94 35.78 22.53
N SER A 60 -12.66 35.07 23.37
CA SER A 60 -12.27 33.75 23.85
C SER A 60 -12.28 32.81 22.63
N ALA A 61 -11.10 32.59 22.03
CA ALA A 61 -10.89 31.40 21.27
C ALA A 61 -11.04 30.23 22.23
N GLN A 62 -12.23 29.63 22.28
CA GLN A 62 -12.41 28.30 22.84
C GLN A 62 -11.47 27.41 22.07
N SER A 63 -10.38 26.97 22.69
CA SER A 63 -9.73 25.75 22.29
C SER A 63 -10.75 24.66 22.54
N GLU A 64 -11.45 24.21 21.49
CA GLU A 64 -12.23 22.99 21.55
C GLU A 64 -11.27 21.92 22.08
N SER A 65 -11.60 21.34 23.21
CA SER A 65 -10.87 20.21 23.78
C SER A 65 -11.10 19.04 22.86
N VAL A 66 -10.15 18.78 21.97
CA VAL A 66 -10.18 17.61 21.09
C VAL A 66 -10.17 16.38 21.99
N SER A 67 -11.22 15.59 21.91
CA SER A 67 -11.42 14.40 22.73
C SER A 67 -10.72 13.20 22.08
N GLU A 68 -10.28 12.23 22.89
CA GLU A 68 -9.74 10.96 22.39
C GLU A 68 -10.74 10.17 21.52
N ASN A 69 -12.02 10.52 21.58
CA ASN A 69 -13.09 9.92 20.79
C ASN A 69 -13.45 10.68 19.52
N ASP A 70 -12.77 11.79 19.21
CA ASP A 70 -13.08 12.57 18.02
C ASP A 70 -12.75 11.75 16.78
N LYS A 71 -13.75 11.57 15.96
CA LYS A 71 -13.66 10.82 14.71
C LYS A 71 -13.28 11.75 13.57
N TYR A 72 -12.28 11.38 12.81
CA TYR A 72 -12.02 11.96 11.49
C TYR A 72 -12.07 10.89 10.39
N SER A 73 -12.75 11.21 9.28
CA SER A 73 -12.85 10.32 8.13
C SER A 73 -12.67 11.10 6.84
N SER A 74 -12.00 10.51 5.87
CA SER A 74 -11.84 11.09 4.53
C SER A 74 -11.86 10.00 3.48
N ASP A 75 -12.39 10.37 2.31
CA ASP A 75 -12.44 9.51 1.14
C ASP A 75 -11.58 10.11 0.04
N ILE A 76 -10.89 9.24 -0.71
CA ILE A 76 -10.08 9.62 -1.87
C ILE A 76 -10.28 8.62 -3.02
N PHE A 77 -9.88 9.02 -4.22
CA PHE A 77 -9.71 8.11 -5.36
C PHE A 77 -8.21 8.00 -5.67
N ALA A 78 -7.66 6.80 -5.55
CA ALA A 78 -6.27 6.48 -5.86
C ALA A 78 -6.14 5.01 -6.25
N MET A 79 -5.05 4.61 -6.92
CA MET A 79 -4.82 3.22 -7.39
C MET A 79 -6.04 2.61 -8.10
N ASP A 80 -6.71 3.45 -8.93
CA ASP A 80 -7.91 3.11 -9.71
C ASP A 80 -9.10 2.60 -8.87
N THR A 81 -9.24 3.07 -7.61
CA THR A 81 -10.34 2.69 -6.72
C THR A 81 -10.70 3.79 -5.72
N TYR A 82 -11.92 3.71 -5.17
CA TYR A 82 -12.31 4.53 -4.02
C TYR A 82 -11.75 3.95 -2.73
N MET A 83 -11.24 4.85 -1.90
CA MET A 83 -10.62 4.51 -0.63
C MET A 83 -11.23 5.36 0.47
N SER A 84 -11.46 4.77 1.64
CA SER A 84 -11.91 5.48 2.84
C SER A 84 -10.97 5.22 4.01
N LEU A 85 -10.67 6.27 4.76
CA LEU A 85 -9.84 6.24 5.94
C LEU A 85 -10.64 6.79 7.11
N THR A 86 -10.59 6.12 8.25
CA THR A 86 -11.22 6.57 9.50
C THR A 86 -10.22 6.38 10.64
N ALA A 87 -10.05 7.41 11.45
CA ALA A 87 -9.26 7.38 12.65
C ALA A 87 -9.99 8.07 13.79
N TYR A 88 -9.67 7.72 15.02
CA TYR A 88 -10.20 8.33 16.23
C TYR A 88 -9.05 8.85 17.10
N GLY A 89 -9.27 9.98 17.76
CA GLY A 89 -8.32 10.61 18.68
C GLY A 89 -7.93 12.01 18.28
N ALA A 90 -7.26 12.69 19.17
CA ALA A 90 -6.85 14.09 19.05
C ALA A 90 -6.02 14.42 17.80
N LYS A 91 -5.36 13.43 17.21
CA LYS A 91 -4.54 13.56 16.00
C LYS A 91 -5.11 12.82 14.79
N ALA A 92 -6.40 12.48 14.83
CA ALA A 92 -7.03 11.71 13.76
C ALA A 92 -6.98 12.44 12.41
N GLU A 93 -7.23 13.76 12.40
CA GLU A 93 -7.17 14.57 11.19
C GLU A 93 -5.75 14.61 10.59
N ASP A 94 -4.75 14.88 11.43
CA ASP A 94 -3.35 14.91 10.99
C ASP A 94 -2.92 13.55 10.43
N ALA A 95 -3.25 12.47 11.14
CA ALA A 95 -2.90 11.10 10.75
C ALA A 95 -3.52 10.70 9.40
N VAL A 96 -4.81 10.98 9.21
CA VAL A 96 -5.52 10.69 7.96
C VAL A 96 -4.98 11.56 6.82
N THR A 97 -4.70 12.83 7.06
CA THR A 97 -4.15 13.74 6.05
C THR A 97 -2.77 13.25 5.56
N VAL A 98 -1.87 12.89 6.48
CA VAL A 98 -0.56 12.35 6.12
C VAL A 98 -0.68 10.99 5.42
N ALA A 99 -1.61 10.14 5.86
CA ALA A 99 -1.88 8.86 5.20
C ALA A 99 -2.39 9.04 3.75
N ILE A 100 -3.24 10.03 3.50
CA ILE A 100 -3.71 10.37 2.15
C ILE A 100 -2.53 10.79 1.25
N HIS A 101 -1.65 11.66 1.72
CA HIS A 101 -0.48 12.06 0.96
C HIS A 101 0.45 10.87 0.67
N GLU A 102 0.61 9.95 1.63
CA GLU A 102 1.39 8.74 1.41
C GLU A 102 0.74 7.81 0.38
N ILE A 103 -0.58 7.63 0.40
CA ILE A 103 -1.30 6.87 -0.62
C ILE A 103 -1.06 7.47 -2.01
N GLN A 104 -1.19 8.79 -2.16
CA GLN A 104 -0.97 9.49 -3.43
C GLN A 104 0.48 9.36 -3.92
N ARG A 105 1.44 9.42 -3.01
CA ARG A 105 2.86 9.21 -3.33
C ARG A 105 3.12 7.80 -3.84
N LEU A 106 2.56 6.79 -3.16
CA LEU A 106 2.68 5.38 -3.55
C LEU A 106 1.95 5.07 -4.86
N ASP A 107 0.78 5.67 -5.07
CA ASP A 107 0.05 5.58 -6.33
C ASP A 107 0.90 6.09 -7.50
N ALA A 108 1.49 7.27 -7.34
CA ALA A 108 2.37 7.84 -8.36
C ALA A 108 3.63 6.99 -8.62
N MET A 109 4.21 6.39 -7.56
CA MET A 109 5.42 5.58 -7.64
C MET A 109 5.19 4.21 -8.29
N PHE A 110 4.05 3.57 -8.03
CA PHE A 110 3.76 2.21 -8.52
C PHE A 110 2.94 2.19 -9.82
N SER A 111 2.53 3.36 -10.31
CA SER A 111 1.69 3.48 -11.50
C SER A 111 2.42 3.06 -12.77
N VAL A 112 1.78 2.24 -13.58
CA VAL A 112 2.23 1.91 -14.95
C VAL A 112 1.92 3.03 -15.95
N GLY A 113 1.08 4.01 -15.57
CA GLY A 113 0.69 5.14 -16.41
C GLY A 113 1.42 6.46 -16.09
N ASN A 114 2.20 6.51 -15.01
CA ASN A 114 3.00 7.68 -14.66
C ASN A 114 4.41 7.53 -15.24
N THR A 115 4.81 8.43 -16.14
CA THR A 115 6.12 8.37 -16.84
C THR A 115 7.32 8.45 -15.92
N ASP A 116 7.14 9.04 -14.73
CA ASP A 116 8.22 9.25 -13.74
C ASP A 116 8.27 8.14 -12.67
N SER A 117 7.41 7.11 -12.80
CA SER A 117 7.41 5.99 -11.86
C SER A 117 8.56 5.02 -12.11
N ASP A 118 9.01 4.36 -11.04
CA ASP A 118 9.99 3.26 -11.11
C ASP A 118 9.51 2.15 -12.06
N VAL A 119 8.22 1.81 -11.98
CA VAL A 119 7.58 0.74 -12.76
C VAL A 119 7.56 1.08 -14.25
N THR A 120 7.12 2.30 -14.61
CA THR A 120 7.08 2.73 -16.01
C THR A 120 8.49 2.80 -16.60
N THR A 121 9.46 3.33 -15.84
CA THR A 121 10.87 3.38 -16.27
C THR A 121 11.41 1.98 -16.55
N ALA A 122 11.21 1.03 -15.63
CA ALA A 122 11.63 -0.37 -15.83
C ALA A 122 10.93 -1.02 -17.05
N ASN A 123 9.63 -0.82 -17.19
CA ASN A 123 8.85 -1.37 -18.30
C ASN A 123 9.26 -0.81 -19.66
N MET A 124 9.66 0.45 -19.74
CA MET A 124 10.08 1.09 -21.01
C MET A 124 11.52 0.78 -21.38
N GLN A 125 12.42 0.67 -20.39
CA GLN A 125 13.86 0.55 -20.64
C GLN A 125 14.39 -0.89 -20.49
N GLY A 126 13.56 -1.80 -19.93
CA GLY A 126 13.98 -3.16 -19.59
C GLY A 126 14.80 -3.21 -18.29
N SER A 127 15.14 -2.07 -17.71
CA SER A 127 15.83 -1.96 -16.41
C SER A 127 15.62 -0.58 -15.79
N ALA A 128 15.75 -0.50 -14.46
CA ALA A 128 15.75 0.74 -13.71
C ALA A 128 16.47 0.58 -12.36
N THR A 129 17.07 1.66 -11.88
CA THR A 129 17.41 1.78 -10.45
C THR A 129 16.14 2.21 -9.71
N VAL A 130 15.65 1.38 -8.80
CA VAL A 130 14.35 1.58 -8.15
C VAL A 130 14.49 2.00 -6.69
N SER A 131 13.43 2.60 -6.15
CA SER A 131 13.31 2.99 -4.74
C SER A 131 13.32 1.76 -3.80
N ASP A 132 13.55 2.02 -2.50
CA ASP A 132 13.47 0.99 -1.44
C ASP A 132 12.11 0.28 -1.45
N GLU A 133 11.03 1.03 -1.64
CA GLU A 133 9.66 0.51 -1.65
C GLU A 133 9.39 -0.35 -2.88
N THR A 134 9.82 0.10 -4.05
CA THR A 134 9.68 -0.69 -5.29
C THR A 134 10.51 -1.96 -5.22
N ALA A 135 11.75 -1.88 -4.73
CA ALA A 135 12.61 -3.04 -4.52
C ALA A 135 11.95 -4.06 -3.58
N TYR A 136 11.42 -3.58 -2.45
CA TYR A 136 10.70 -4.44 -1.50
C TYR A 136 9.49 -5.14 -2.15
N LEU A 137 8.68 -4.42 -2.94
CA LEU A 137 7.52 -5.03 -3.62
C LEU A 137 7.94 -6.05 -4.67
N VAL A 138 9.02 -5.81 -5.41
CA VAL A 138 9.59 -6.80 -6.34
C VAL A 138 10.01 -8.06 -5.59
N GLU A 139 10.77 -7.93 -4.49
CA GLU A 139 11.22 -9.06 -3.67
C GLU A 139 10.05 -9.89 -3.15
N GLN A 140 9.04 -9.21 -2.55
CA GLN A 140 7.84 -9.87 -2.05
C GLN A 140 7.04 -10.56 -3.17
N SER A 141 6.93 -9.90 -4.32
CA SER A 141 6.24 -10.48 -5.48
C SER A 141 6.93 -11.75 -5.97
N LEU A 142 8.25 -11.73 -6.13
CA LEU A 142 9.03 -12.89 -6.53
C LEU A 142 8.95 -14.04 -5.50
N GLU A 143 8.89 -13.71 -4.21
CA GLU A 143 8.69 -14.71 -3.15
C GLU A 143 7.31 -15.37 -3.27
N ILE A 144 6.25 -14.58 -3.47
CA ILE A 144 4.88 -15.08 -3.66
C ILE A 144 4.80 -15.91 -4.94
N SER A 145 5.37 -15.43 -6.05
CA SER A 145 5.37 -16.14 -7.34
C SER A 145 5.99 -17.53 -7.20
N ARG A 146 7.14 -17.65 -6.53
CA ARG A 146 7.76 -18.95 -6.24
C ARG A 146 6.90 -19.86 -5.37
N LYS A 147 6.24 -19.31 -4.33
CA LYS A 147 5.38 -20.08 -3.42
C LYS A 147 4.10 -20.57 -4.06
N THR A 148 3.62 -19.87 -5.08
CA THR A 148 2.37 -20.16 -5.80
C THR A 148 2.60 -20.86 -7.14
N ASP A 149 3.83 -21.25 -7.45
CA ASP A 149 4.20 -21.85 -8.74
C ASP A 149 3.75 -21.00 -9.93
N GLY A 150 3.93 -19.67 -9.80
CA GLY A 150 3.59 -18.68 -10.82
C GLY A 150 2.09 -18.36 -10.94
N ALA A 151 1.23 -18.83 -10.05
CA ALA A 151 -0.18 -18.43 -10.06
C ALA A 151 -0.35 -16.93 -9.72
N PHE A 152 0.55 -16.36 -8.94
CA PHE A 152 0.74 -14.91 -8.83
C PHE A 152 2.00 -14.52 -9.61
N ASP A 153 1.87 -13.61 -10.57
CA ASP A 153 2.99 -13.15 -11.38
C ASP A 153 2.83 -11.67 -11.75
N ILE A 154 3.74 -10.81 -11.31
CA ILE A 154 3.71 -9.38 -11.61
C ILE A 154 4.02 -9.08 -13.09
N THR A 155 4.56 -10.04 -13.84
CA THR A 155 4.83 -9.88 -15.28
C THR A 155 3.60 -10.08 -16.15
N ILE A 156 2.41 -10.25 -15.54
CA ILE A 156 1.13 -10.39 -16.26
C ILE A 156 0.71 -9.09 -17.00
N TYR A 157 1.35 -7.96 -16.75
CA TYR A 157 0.96 -6.65 -17.27
C TYR A 157 0.70 -6.60 -18.78
N PRO A 158 1.54 -7.19 -19.69
CA PRO A 158 1.26 -7.18 -21.12
C PRO A 158 -0.05 -7.87 -21.51
N VAL A 159 -0.44 -8.91 -20.76
CA VAL A 159 -1.72 -9.59 -20.97
C VAL A 159 -2.87 -8.72 -20.50
N MET A 160 -2.72 -8.01 -19.36
CA MET A 160 -3.71 -7.06 -18.88
C MET A 160 -3.95 -5.92 -19.86
N GLU A 161 -2.90 -5.41 -20.52
CA GLU A 161 -3.01 -4.43 -21.59
C GLU A 161 -3.76 -5.01 -22.81
N LEU A 162 -3.42 -6.24 -23.21
CA LEU A 162 -4.01 -6.91 -24.37
C LEU A 162 -5.52 -7.10 -24.21
N TRP A 163 -5.97 -7.47 -23.00
CA TRP A 163 -7.40 -7.53 -22.65
C TRP A 163 -8.07 -6.16 -22.50
N GLY A 164 -7.30 -5.07 -22.41
CA GLY A 164 -7.79 -3.71 -22.20
C GLY A 164 -8.15 -3.37 -20.76
N PHE A 165 -7.76 -4.17 -19.78
CA PHE A 165 -8.05 -3.90 -18.36
C PHE A 165 -7.31 -2.67 -17.82
N THR A 166 -6.17 -2.31 -18.40
CA THR A 166 -5.39 -1.12 -18.02
C THR A 166 -5.90 0.16 -18.67
N THR A 167 -6.49 0.05 -19.88
CA THR A 167 -6.94 1.18 -20.70
C THR A 167 -8.44 1.36 -20.72
N LYS A 168 -9.22 0.42 -20.17
CA LYS A 168 -10.68 0.31 -20.26
C LYS A 168 -11.22 0.13 -21.70
N ASN A 169 -10.33 -0.19 -22.66
CA ASN A 169 -10.68 -0.58 -24.02
C ASN A 169 -10.79 -2.10 -24.12
N TYR A 170 -11.79 -2.64 -23.44
CA TYR A 170 -11.97 -4.08 -23.30
C TYR A 170 -12.14 -4.80 -24.63
N LYS A 171 -11.47 -5.93 -24.80
CA LYS A 171 -11.63 -6.84 -25.95
C LYS A 171 -11.23 -8.24 -25.55
N VAL A 172 -11.78 -9.26 -26.19
CA VAL A 172 -11.28 -10.62 -26.14
C VAL A 172 -10.11 -10.73 -27.13
N PRO A 173 -8.87 -11.05 -26.67
CA PRO A 173 -7.71 -11.18 -27.55
C PRO A 173 -7.86 -12.33 -28.55
N GLN A 174 -7.23 -12.20 -29.72
CA GLN A 174 -7.06 -13.34 -30.60
C GLN A 174 -6.08 -14.35 -29.99
N ALA A 175 -6.31 -15.64 -30.24
CA ALA A 175 -5.55 -16.70 -29.58
C ALA A 175 -4.04 -16.66 -29.90
N ASP A 176 -3.67 -16.32 -31.13
CA ASP A 176 -2.27 -16.19 -31.58
C ASP A 176 -1.60 -14.96 -30.91
N GLU A 177 -2.30 -13.82 -30.84
CA GLU A 177 -1.82 -12.61 -30.15
C GLU A 177 -1.59 -12.87 -28.65
N LEU A 178 -2.52 -13.60 -28.01
CA LEU A 178 -2.40 -13.96 -26.61
C LEU A 178 -1.22 -14.92 -26.37
N GLN A 179 -1.07 -15.94 -27.20
CA GLN A 179 0.04 -16.90 -27.08
C GLN A 179 1.42 -16.23 -27.28
N GLU A 180 1.52 -15.26 -28.18
CA GLU A 180 2.75 -14.49 -28.36
C GLU A 180 3.04 -13.60 -27.15
N THR A 181 2.01 -12.95 -26.59
CA THR A 181 2.14 -12.10 -25.41
C THR A 181 2.55 -12.89 -24.18
N LEU A 182 2.01 -14.10 -24.00
CA LEU A 182 2.34 -14.99 -22.87
C LEU A 182 3.82 -15.39 -22.82
N LYS A 183 4.56 -15.38 -23.92
CA LYS A 183 6.01 -15.64 -23.92
C LYS A 183 6.80 -14.62 -23.11
N ARG A 184 6.22 -13.47 -22.81
CA ARG A 184 6.81 -12.40 -22.00
C ARG A 184 6.49 -12.56 -20.50
N VAL A 185 5.52 -13.41 -20.16
CA VAL A 185 5.01 -13.59 -18.79
C VAL A 185 5.79 -14.71 -18.11
N SER A 186 6.65 -14.35 -17.21
CA SER A 186 7.34 -15.24 -16.26
C SER A 186 8.07 -14.41 -15.22
N TYR A 187 7.81 -14.65 -13.93
CA TYR A 187 8.55 -14.02 -12.85
C TYR A 187 10.06 -14.33 -12.88
N GLU A 188 10.49 -15.40 -13.58
CA GLU A 188 11.90 -15.73 -13.80
C GLU A 188 12.61 -14.72 -14.71
N ASN A 189 11.86 -13.91 -15.46
CA ASN A 189 12.38 -12.82 -16.27
C ASN A 189 12.73 -11.57 -15.43
N VAL A 190 12.37 -11.55 -14.15
CA VAL A 190 12.60 -10.43 -13.23
C VAL A 190 13.80 -10.73 -12.36
N SER A 191 14.78 -9.85 -12.35
CA SER A 191 15.91 -9.91 -11.42
C SER A 191 16.10 -8.56 -10.73
N LEU A 192 16.36 -8.61 -9.42
CA LEU A 192 16.66 -7.44 -8.60
C LEU A 192 17.96 -7.68 -7.85
N LYS A 193 18.88 -6.72 -7.94
CA LYS A 193 20.14 -6.74 -7.19
C LYS A 193 20.56 -5.30 -6.87
N ASP A 194 20.80 -5.01 -5.61
CA ASP A 194 21.29 -3.69 -5.16
C ASP A 194 20.47 -2.53 -5.76
N HIS A 195 19.13 -2.63 -5.75
CA HIS A 195 18.14 -1.72 -6.37
C HIS A 195 18.14 -1.69 -7.92
N GLU A 196 19.01 -2.43 -8.58
CA GLU A 196 18.96 -2.57 -10.04
C GLU A 196 17.94 -3.65 -10.40
N LEU A 197 16.78 -3.20 -10.90
CA LEU A 197 15.73 -4.05 -11.46
C LEU A 197 16.03 -4.27 -12.93
N VAL A 198 16.04 -5.54 -13.36
CA VAL A 198 16.21 -5.91 -14.78
C VAL A 198 15.07 -6.82 -15.21
N LEU A 199 14.43 -6.50 -16.33
CA LEU A 199 13.35 -7.23 -16.97
C LEU A 199 13.88 -7.86 -18.28
N LYS A 200 13.92 -9.18 -18.33
CA LYS A 200 14.38 -9.94 -19.51
C LYS A 200 13.19 -10.29 -20.42
N ASN A 201 13.49 -10.70 -21.66
CA ASN A 201 12.51 -11.20 -22.62
C ASN A 201 11.32 -10.25 -22.86
N ASN A 202 11.57 -8.93 -22.83
CA ASN A 202 10.55 -7.89 -22.93
C ASN A 202 9.41 -8.05 -21.91
N ALA A 203 9.70 -8.64 -20.75
CA ALA A 203 8.75 -8.65 -19.65
C ALA A 203 8.43 -7.21 -19.18
N GLN A 204 7.23 -7.00 -18.72
CA GLN A 204 6.78 -5.76 -18.11
C GLN A 204 5.99 -6.10 -16.85
N ILE A 205 6.09 -5.28 -15.84
CA ILE A 205 5.52 -5.56 -14.52
C ILE A 205 4.40 -4.60 -14.15
N ASP A 206 3.53 -5.08 -13.26
CA ASP A 206 2.46 -4.33 -12.62
C ASP A 206 2.32 -4.77 -11.15
N PHE A 207 2.05 -3.82 -10.26
CA PHE A 207 1.86 -4.11 -8.84
C PHE A 207 0.40 -4.13 -8.40
N GLY A 208 -0.57 -4.13 -9.31
CA GLY A 208 -1.99 -4.10 -8.99
C GLY A 208 -2.46 -5.19 -8.02
N GLY A 209 -1.79 -6.36 -8.05
CA GLY A 209 -2.09 -7.48 -7.15
C GLY A 209 -1.44 -7.38 -5.75
N ILE A 210 -0.53 -6.43 -5.48
CA ILE A 210 0.20 -6.35 -4.21
C ILE A 210 0.24 -4.93 -3.61
N ALA A 211 0.19 -3.88 -4.43
CA ALA A 211 0.39 -2.49 -3.99
C ALA A 211 -0.61 -2.04 -2.91
N LYS A 212 -1.89 -2.41 -3.02
CA LYS A 212 -2.91 -2.05 -2.03
C LYS A 212 -2.64 -2.64 -0.64
N GLY A 213 -2.13 -3.88 -0.59
CA GLY A 213 -1.73 -4.53 0.66
C GLY A 213 -0.56 -3.80 1.34
N TYR A 214 0.45 -3.43 0.58
CA TYR A 214 1.56 -2.62 1.05
C TYR A 214 1.07 -1.25 1.55
N THR A 215 0.27 -0.56 0.75
CA THR A 215 -0.26 0.77 1.07
C THR A 215 -1.09 0.76 2.35
N SER A 216 -1.98 -0.21 2.53
CA SER A 216 -2.76 -0.31 3.78
C SER A 216 -1.86 -0.52 5.00
N SER A 217 -0.80 -1.31 4.89
CA SER A 217 0.17 -1.51 5.97
C SER A 217 0.94 -0.22 6.29
N ARG A 218 1.28 0.58 5.28
CA ARG A 218 1.91 1.90 5.47
C ARG A 218 0.97 2.88 6.17
N VAL A 219 -0.31 2.91 5.80
CA VAL A 219 -1.32 3.73 6.48
C VAL A 219 -1.46 3.33 7.96
N MET A 220 -1.53 2.02 8.26
CA MET A 220 -1.57 1.55 9.65
C MET A 220 -0.32 1.95 10.45
N GLN A 221 0.85 1.96 9.82
CA GLN A 221 2.06 2.43 10.45
C GLN A 221 2.01 3.94 10.75
N ILE A 222 1.54 4.76 9.81
CA ILE A 222 1.33 6.20 10.01
C ILE A 222 0.36 6.44 11.15
N PHE A 223 -0.77 5.73 11.20
CA PHE A 223 -1.72 5.83 12.29
C PHE A 223 -1.04 5.58 13.65
N LYS A 224 -0.24 4.51 13.76
CA LYS A 224 0.52 4.20 14.99
C LYS A 224 1.56 5.28 15.34
N GLU A 225 2.25 5.85 14.34
CA GLU A 225 3.23 6.94 14.52
C GLU A 225 2.56 8.22 15.08
N TYR A 226 1.29 8.45 14.73
CA TYR A 226 0.47 9.54 15.26
C TYR A 226 -0.23 9.22 16.58
N GLY A 227 -0.05 8.01 17.12
CA GLY A 227 -0.67 7.57 18.36
C GLY A 227 -2.16 7.23 18.22
N ILE A 228 -2.62 6.91 17.02
CA ILE A 228 -3.98 6.39 16.79
C ILE A 228 -4.03 4.94 17.27
N GLU A 229 -5.01 4.63 18.12
CA GLU A 229 -5.28 3.29 18.64
C GLU A 229 -6.53 2.67 17.99
N HIS A 230 -7.42 3.48 17.43
CA HIS A 230 -8.68 3.09 16.84
C HIS A 230 -8.78 3.62 15.41
N GLY A 231 -8.71 2.75 14.41
CA GLY A 231 -8.76 3.16 13.02
C GLY A 231 -9.16 2.05 12.06
N MET A 232 -9.59 2.44 10.88
CA MET A 232 -9.91 1.53 9.80
C MET A 232 -9.61 2.20 8.46
N VAL A 233 -9.08 1.43 7.53
CA VAL A 233 -8.95 1.83 6.14
C VAL A 233 -9.61 0.81 5.24
N ASN A 234 -10.20 1.28 4.16
CA ASN A 234 -10.72 0.45 3.07
C ASN A 234 -10.16 0.97 1.76
N LEU A 235 -9.29 0.20 1.13
CA LEU A 235 -8.64 0.54 -0.12
C LEU A 235 -9.24 -0.32 -1.25
N GLY A 236 -10.50 -0.02 -1.64
CA GLY A 236 -11.20 -0.76 -2.68
C GLY A 236 -11.40 -2.24 -2.35
N GLY A 237 -11.98 -2.53 -1.19
CA GLY A 237 -12.20 -3.91 -0.70
C GLY A 237 -11.02 -4.54 0.04
N ASN A 238 -9.85 -3.87 0.08
CA ASN A 238 -8.77 -4.21 0.99
C ASN A 238 -9.00 -3.43 2.30
N VAL A 239 -9.66 -4.07 3.27
CA VAL A 239 -9.97 -3.46 4.56
C VAL A 239 -8.91 -3.86 5.57
N GLN A 240 -8.37 -2.89 6.32
CA GLN A 240 -7.49 -3.14 7.45
C GLN A 240 -7.95 -2.35 8.66
N THR A 241 -7.97 -3.00 9.82
CA THR A 241 -8.40 -2.42 11.11
C THR A 241 -7.20 -2.25 12.04
N LEU A 242 -7.26 -1.20 12.86
CA LEU A 242 -6.33 -0.92 13.94
C LEU A 242 -7.12 -0.88 15.25
N GLY A 243 -6.71 -1.70 16.21
CA GLY A 243 -7.39 -1.86 17.49
C GLY A 243 -8.87 -2.22 17.36
N THR A 244 -9.63 -1.85 18.37
CA THR A 244 -11.10 -1.95 18.41
C THR A 244 -11.73 -0.61 18.05
N LYS A 245 -13.06 -0.51 18.07
CA LYS A 245 -13.75 0.78 18.15
C LYS A 245 -13.55 1.41 19.52
N THR A 246 -13.84 2.68 19.64
CA THR A 246 -13.68 3.45 20.91
C THR A 246 -14.57 2.96 22.04
N ASP A 247 -15.64 2.19 21.74
CA ASP A 247 -16.52 1.53 22.72
C ASP A 247 -15.99 0.16 23.16
N GLY A 248 -14.78 -0.25 22.71
CA GLY A 248 -14.16 -1.54 22.99
C GLY A 248 -14.67 -2.69 22.14
N THR A 249 -15.67 -2.49 21.27
CA THR A 249 -16.17 -3.55 20.40
C THR A 249 -15.28 -3.73 19.16
N ALA A 250 -15.27 -4.94 18.60
CA ALA A 250 -14.57 -5.22 17.35
C ALA A 250 -15.15 -4.43 16.17
N TRP A 251 -14.32 -4.17 15.17
CA TRP A 251 -14.77 -3.68 13.87
C TRP A 251 -15.60 -4.74 13.16
N ARG A 252 -16.62 -4.30 12.44
CA ARG A 252 -17.49 -5.23 11.68
C ARG A 252 -17.31 -4.95 10.19
N VAL A 253 -16.71 -5.91 9.49
CA VAL A 253 -16.45 -5.84 8.05
C VAL A 253 -17.43 -6.76 7.33
N ALA A 254 -18.27 -6.18 6.49
CA ALA A 254 -19.22 -6.94 5.67
C ALA A 254 -18.53 -7.46 4.41
N ILE A 255 -18.72 -8.74 4.10
CA ILE A 255 -18.26 -9.36 2.85
C ILE A 255 -19.39 -9.27 1.84
N GLN A 256 -19.18 -8.56 0.75
CA GLN A 256 -20.17 -8.38 -0.31
C GLN A 256 -20.44 -9.68 -1.05
N SER A 257 -21.69 -9.89 -1.43
CA SER A 257 -22.06 -11.03 -2.27
C SER A 257 -21.57 -10.83 -3.71
N PRO A 258 -20.93 -11.83 -4.33
CA PRO A 258 -20.55 -11.76 -5.75
C PRO A 258 -21.74 -11.69 -6.70
N GLN A 259 -22.94 -12.04 -6.24
CA GLN A 259 -24.19 -11.94 -7.02
C GLN A 259 -24.70 -10.49 -7.15
N GLY A 260 -23.98 -9.52 -6.56
CA GLY A 260 -24.36 -8.12 -6.59
C GLY A 260 -25.54 -7.75 -5.65
N GLY A 261 -26.06 -6.53 -5.82
CA GLY A 261 -27.10 -6.00 -4.94
C GLY A 261 -26.56 -5.57 -3.57
N ASN A 262 -27.47 -5.33 -2.61
CA ASN A 262 -27.14 -4.95 -1.23
C ASN A 262 -27.04 -6.16 -0.30
N GLN A 263 -26.66 -7.34 -0.82
CA GLN A 263 -26.55 -8.56 -0.04
C GLN A 263 -25.10 -8.79 0.40
N TYR A 264 -24.96 -9.29 1.62
CA TYR A 264 -23.67 -9.68 2.18
C TYR A 264 -23.62 -11.19 2.37
N LEU A 265 -22.48 -11.81 2.09
CA LEU A 265 -22.23 -13.22 2.43
C LEU A 265 -22.13 -13.40 3.94
N GLY A 266 -21.65 -12.38 4.64
CA GLY A 266 -21.48 -12.40 6.09
C GLY A 266 -20.83 -11.15 6.62
N ILE A 267 -20.66 -11.09 7.92
CA ILE A 267 -19.97 -10.00 8.62
C ILE A 267 -18.87 -10.64 9.48
N LEU A 268 -17.64 -10.15 9.31
CA LEU A 268 -16.50 -10.53 10.14
C LEU A 268 -16.28 -9.49 11.23
N GLU A 269 -16.05 -9.94 12.44
CA GLU A 269 -15.57 -9.10 13.54
C GLU A 269 -14.06 -9.17 13.58
N THR A 270 -13.38 -8.00 13.54
CA THR A 270 -11.93 -7.91 13.40
C THR A 270 -11.34 -6.86 14.33
N SER A 271 -10.08 -7.09 14.74
CA SER A 271 -9.25 -6.15 15.48
C SER A 271 -7.80 -6.42 15.07
N ASP A 272 -7.07 -5.39 14.66
CA ASP A 272 -5.67 -5.49 14.19
C ASP A 272 -5.47 -6.50 13.03
N GLN A 273 -6.46 -6.62 12.15
CA GLN A 273 -6.46 -7.59 11.06
C GLN A 273 -6.81 -6.93 9.73
N ALA A 274 -6.39 -7.58 8.64
CA ALA A 274 -6.82 -7.27 7.30
C ALA A 274 -7.90 -8.27 6.85
N VAL A 275 -8.93 -7.74 6.19
CA VAL A 275 -9.97 -8.51 5.49
C VAL A 275 -9.92 -8.07 4.03
N ILE A 276 -9.47 -8.96 3.17
CA ILE A 276 -9.22 -8.66 1.76
C ILE A 276 -10.03 -9.63 0.92
N THR A 277 -10.85 -9.09 0.02
CA THR A 277 -11.60 -9.86 -0.96
C THR A 277 -11.04 -9.60 -2.37
N SER A 278 -10.86 -10.68 -3.13
CA SER A 278 -10.57 -10.61 -4.56
C SER A 278 -11.76 -11.18 -5.29
N GLY A 279 -12.40 -10.35 -6.15
CA GLY A 279 -13.58 -10.78 -6.85
C GLY A 279 -13.56 -10.35 -8.32
N GLY A 280 -13.88 -11.29 -9.22
CA GLY A 280 -14.02 -11.02 -10.64
C GLY A 280 -15.10 -9.97 -10.95
N TYR A 281 -16.06 -9.81 -10.08
CA TYR A 281 -17.18 -8.85 -10.21
C TYR A 281 -16.78 -7.37 -10.03
N GLU A 282 -15.59 -7.06 -9.52
CA GLU A 282 -15.13 -5.69 -9.33
C GLU A 282 -14.73 -5.00 -10.64
N ARG A 283 -14.12 -5.77 -11.56
CA ARG A 283 -13.67 -5.24 -12.84
C ARG A 283 -13.80 -6.33 -13.90
N TYR A 284 -14.82 -6.22 -14.73
CA TYR A 284 -15.14 -7.18 -15.79
C TYR A 284 -15.79 -6.49 -16.98
N PHE A 285 -15.94 -7.22 -18.08
CA PHE A 285 -16.78 -6.87 -19.21
C PHE A 285 -17.48 -8.11 -19.76
N GLU A 286 -18.49 -7.91 -20.55
CA GLU A 286 -19.23 -8.99 -21.19
C GLU A 286 -19.11 -8.88 -22.71
N GLU A 287 -18.80 -10.00 -23.34
CA GLU A 287 -18.78 -10.13 -24.81
C GLU A 287 -19.40 -11.46 -25.22
N ASN A 288 -20.37 -11.41 -26.14
CA ASN A 288 -21.11 -12.60 -26.63
C ASN A 288 -21.74 -13.47 -25.50
N GLY A 289 -22.19 -12.86 -24.42
CA GLY A 289 -22.80 -13.54 -23.28
C GLY A 289 -21.81 -14.24 -22.35
N VAL A 290 -20.51 -14.00 -22.51
CA VAL A 290 -19.46 -14.50 -21.64
C VAL A 290 -18.88 -13.33 -20.82
N THR A 291 -18.73 -13.51 -19.51
CA THR A 291 -18.12 -12.53 -18.61
C THR A 291 -16.61 -12.77 -18.52
N TYR A 292 -15.83 -11.71 -18.74
CA TYR A 292 -14.38 -11.72 -18.62
C TYR A 292 -13.94 -10.75 -17.54
N HIS A 293 -13.27 -11.25 -16.51
CA HIS A 293 -12.80 -10.44 -15.40
C HIS A 293 -11.27 -10.27 -15.38
N HIS A 294 -10.78 -9.31 -14.62
CA HIS A 294 -9.38 -8.90 -14.58
C HIS A 294 -8.43 -9.83 -13.82
N ILE A 295 -8.93 -10.87 -13.16
CA ILE A 295 -8.07 -11.84 -12.46
C ILE A 295 -7.66 -12.90 -13.50
N ILE A 296 -6.49 -12.71 -14.08
CA ILE A 296 -5.97 -13.52 -15.17
C ILE A 296 -5.08 -14.63 -14.64
N ASP A 297 -5.28 -15.85 -15.14
CA ASP A 297 -4.34 -16.96 -14.93
C ASP A 297 -3.09 -16.74 -15.81
N PRO A 298 -1.89 -16.59 -15.23
CA PRO A 298 -0.66 -16.35 -15.99
C PRO A 298 -0.27 -17.50 -16.93
N LYS A 299 -0.77 -18.71 -16.68
CA LYS A 299 -0.47 -19.88 -17.53
C LYS A 299 -1.28 -19.90 -18.81
N THR A 300 -2.53 -19.46 -18.74
CA THR A 300 -3.46 -19.50 -19.87
C THR A 300 -3.65 -18.15 -20.54
N GLY A 301 -3.45 -17.05 -19.79
CA GLY A 301 -3.73 -15.69 -20.22
C GLY A 301 -5.23 -15.34 -20.26
N TYR A 302 -6.11 -16.25 -19.84
CA TYR A 302 -7.54 -16.04 -19.71
C TYR A 302 -7.91 -15.70 -18.24
N PRO A 303 -9.10 -15.09 -18.02
CA PRO A 303 -9.64 -15.00 -16.68
C PRO A 303 -9.63 -16.34 -15.97
N SER A 304 -9.18 -16.36 -14.70
CA SER A 304 -9.12 -17.59 -13.90
C SER A 304 -10.52 -18.15 -13.68
N ASP A 305 -10.68 -19.46 -13.87
CA ASP A 305 -11.89 -20.20 -13.56
C ASP A 305 -11.72 -20.76 -12.15
N SER A 306 -11.94 -19.94 -11.14
CA SER A 306 -11.90 -20.34 -9.73
C SER A 306 -13.27 -20.18 -9.12
N ASP A 307 -13.81 -21.28 -8.62
CA ASP A 307 -15.05 -21.34 -7.85
C ASP A 307 -15.00 -20.51 -6.54
#